data_5f3412bd4ece6c19164bf16eeb32bade
#
_entry.id   5f3412bd4ece6c19164bf16eeb32bade
#
_cell.length_a   1.000
_cell.length_b   1.000
_cell.length_c   1.000
_cell.angle_alpha   90.00
_cell.angle_beta   90.00
_cell.angle_gamma   90.00
#
_symmetry.space_group_name_H-M   'P 1'
#
loop_
_entity.id
_entity.type
_entity.pdbx_description
1 polymer ?
#
loop_
_entity_poly.entity_id
_entity_poly.type
_entity_poly.pdbx_seq_one_letter_code
_entity_poly.pdbx_strand_id
1 'polypeptide(L)'
;MSENIATYDAVVIGGGIAGMYATYRLRELGMSFRVFEEGSGVGGTWYWCRYPGARFDSESTSYGYFFDPDLLQEWDWKEHFSPQPDTLEYLNLVAEKHDLLRDITFNARATAATFDDVEDHWTVTFEDGSQARGTFLITCLGILSAPTLPNIPGRDDFAGQAFHTARWPREPVSFEGKRVGVVGSGSTAIQAIPEIAKTAAQLTVFQRHPNWAAPLHNSPITPEEQKDIKARYDQIYARCYETPSCFLHAPDPRSALDATPEEREAFWEKLYSDPGFGIYAGNYHDVQTDERANALVSEFVARKIRERVNDPVLAENLIPKDHGFALRRLPLETGYFEAYNRRNVRLVDLLETPIERITATGARVAGEDIDLDILVYATGFDAVTGGYDKIDIKGSRGRSLKEEWREDPPKTFLGVINDGFPNLLMVMGPHTSRGNIPRHIEKIVDFNVGLVRHMREKGYSRVEARPAAVENWLAQVNAANEGRLAGKVPGWQTGVNANVAGRQKLRVLGYYGGAVRYRELTDEVAAGGYKELAFR
;
A
#
# COMPACT_ATOMS: atom_id res chain seq x y z
N MET A 1 8.45 -26.35 33.28
CA MET A 1 7.67 -25.24 33.87
C MET A 1 6.80 -24.73 32.73
N SER A 2 5.47 -24.81 32.81
CA SER A 2 4.61 -24.20 31.80
C SER A 2 4.79 -22.68 31.91
N GLU A 3 5.45 -22.08 30.91
CA GLU A 3 5.50 -20.63 30.80
C GLU A 3 4.06 -20.11 30.82
N ASN A 4 3.81 -19.13 31.69
CA ASN A 4 2.47 -18.57 31.84
C ASN A 4 2.21 -17.66 30.62
N ILE A 5 1.54 -18.20 29.58
CA ILE A 5 1.25 -17.47 28.35
C ILE A 5 0.26 -16.34 28.66
N ALA A 6 0.64 -15.09 28.34
CA ALA A 6 -0.23 -13.94 28.53
C ALA A 6 -1.51 -14.09 27.67
N THR A 7 -2.67 -13.90 28.30
CA THR A 7 -3.98 -14.09 27.67
C THR A 7 -4.75 -12.77 27.63
N TYR A 8 -5.36 -12.48 26.49
CA TYR A 8 -6.08 -11.25 26.18
C TYR A 8 -7.43 -11.57 25.52
N ASP A 9 -8.33 -10.61 25.47
CA ASP A 9 -9.52 -10.71 24.61
C ASP A 9 -9.10 -10.64 23.12
N ALA A 10 -8.08 -9.81 22.80
CA ALA A 10 -7.57 -9.70 21.45
C ALA A 10 -6.04 -9.60 21.38
N VAL A 11 -5.44 -10.33 20.43
CA VAL A 11 -4.06 -10.15 19.98
C VAL A 11 -4.11 -9.42 18.64
N VAL A 12 -3.40 -8.27 18.55
CA VAL A 12 -3.32 -7.46 17.34
C VAL A 12 -1.90 -7.54 16.77
N ILE A 13 -1.77 -7.80 15.48
CA ILE A 13 -0.45 -7.87 14.81
C ILE A 13 -0.28 -6.66 13.89
N GLY A 14 0.73 -5.84 14.17
CA GLY A 14 1.12 -4.64 13.43
C GLY A 14 0.74 -3.33 14.11
N GLY A 15 1.72 -2.44 14.32
CA GLY A 15 1.62 -1.13 14.97
C GLY A 15 1.61 0.05 13.98
N GLY A 16 1.19 -0.18 12.72
CA GLY A 16 0.98 0.87 11.72
C GLY A 16 -0.34 1.63 11.92
N ILE A 17 -0.75 2.42 10.92
CA ILE A 17 -2.00 3.20 10.94
C ILE A 17 -3.20 2.32 11.39
N ALA A 18 -3.30 1.10 10.87
CA ALA A 18 -4.40 0.19 11.21
C ALA A 18 -4.36 -0.25 12.67
N GLY A 19 -3.19 -0.68 13.17
CA GLY A 19 -3.03 -1.14 14.55
C GLY A 19 -3.20 -0.01 15.58
N MET A 20 -2.72 1.19 15.27
CA MET A 20 -2.92 2.36 16.13
C MET A 20 -4.41 2.70 16.28
N TYR A 21 -5.16 2.70 15.18
CA TYR A 21 -6.59 2.96 15.26
C TYR A 21 -7.36 1.80 15.93
N ALA A 22 -6.96 0.55 15.65
CA ALA A 22 -7.53 -0.60 16.35
C ALA A 22 -7.28 -0.53 17.88
N THR A 23 -6.09 -0.10 18.33
CA THR A 23 -5.76 0.13 19.74
C THR A 23 -6.74 1.12 20.38
N TYR A 24 -6.94 2.27 19.72
CA TYR A 24 -7.87 3.29 20.20
C TYR A 24 -9.29 2.73 20.35
N ARG A 25 -9.81 2.06 19.34
CA ARG A 25 -11.18 1.52 19.31
C ARG A 25 -11.40 0.35 20.27
N LEU A 26 -10.41 -0.54 20.44
CA LEU A 26 -10.52 -1.66 21.41
C LEU A 26 -10.53 -1.18 22.87
N ARG A 27 -9.84 -0.08 23.17
CA ARG A 27 -9.94 0.57 24.49
C ARG A 27 -11.34 1.09 24.77
N GLU A 28 -12.00 1.71 23.79
CA GLU A 28 -13.40 2.16 23.94
C GLU A 28 -14.37 1.01 24.26
N LEU A 29 -14.05 -0.21 23.79
CA LEU A 29 -14.82 -1.42 24.15
C LEU A 29 -14.46 -1.96 25.54
N GLY A 30 -13.45 -1.44 26.22
CA GLY A 30 -12.97 -1.97 27.49
C GLY A 30 -12.42 -3.40 27.39
N MET A 31 -11.82 -3.75 26.26
CA MET A 31 -11.20 -5.06 26.05
C MET A 31 -9.78 -5.10 26.62
N SER A 32 -9.37 -6.28 27.09
CA SER A 32 -7.96 -6.59 27.30
C SER A 32 -7.34 -6.97 25.96
N PHE A 33 -6.28 -6.29 25.55
CA PHE A 33 -5.61 -6.59 24.28
C PHE A 33 -4.12 -6.24 24.32
N ARG A 34 -3.37 -6.74 23.35
CA ARG A 34 -1.98 -6.36 23.13
C ARG A 34 -1.70 -6.29 21.65
N VAL A 35 -1.01 -5.21 21.25
CA VAL A 35 -0.50 -5.04 19.89
C VAL A 35 0.95 -5.49 19.85
N PHE A 36 1.33 -6.27 18.84
CA PHE A 36 2.69 -6.73 18.63
C PHE A 36 3.19 -6.19 17.28
N GLU A 37 4.28 -5.41 17.34
CA GLU A 37 4.90 -4.74 16.20
C GLU A 37 6.33 -5.26 15.98
N GLU A 38 6.64 -5.60 14.72
CA GLU A 38 7.97 -6.06 14.31
C GLU A 38 9.05 -4.99 14.51
N GLY A 39 8.69 -3.73 14.27
CA GLY A 39 9.57 -2.57 14.42
C GLY A 39 9.74 -2.14 15.87
N SER A 40 10.65 -1.19 16.10
CA SER A 40 10.87 -0.57 17.41
C SER A 40 10.11 0.75 17.58
N GLY A 41 9.11 1.02 16.73
CA GLY A 41 8.25 2.19 16.77
C GLY A 41 7.01 2.01 15.92
N VAL A 42 6.04 2.90 16.11
CA VAL A 42 4.78 2.94 15.35
C VAL A 42 4.97 3.52 13.96
N GLY A 43 3.93 3.37 13.11
CA GLY A 43 3.87 4.04 11.81
C GLY A 43 3.85 3.09 10.61
N GLY A 44 4.19 1.81 10.78
CA GLY A 44 4.12 0.81 9.73
C GLY A 44 4.90 1.23 8.47
N THR A 45 4.21 1.47 7.34
CA THR A 45 4.84 1.92 6.09
C THR A 45 5.76 3.13 6.30
N TRP A 46 5.35 4.10 7.10
CA TRP A 46 6.12 5.34 7.35
C TRP A 46 7.27 5.14 8.34
N TYR A 47 7.21 4.10 9.14
CA TYR A 47 8.33 3.65 9.95
C TYR A 47 9.42 2.96 9.11
N TRP A 48 9.05 2.17 8.11
CA TRP A 48 9.97 1.33 7.32
C TRP A 48 10.46 1.99 6.03
N CYS A 49 9.58 2.66 5.28
CA CYS A 49 9.86 3.24 3.96
C CYS A 49 10.36 4.68 4.08
N ARG A 50 11.59 4.85 4.57
CA ARG A 50 12.22 6.16 4.79
C ARG A 50 13.32 6.49 3.77
N TYR A 51 13.24 5.88 2.58
CA TYR A 51 14.15 6.19 1.47
C TYR A 51 14.05 7.66 1.05
N PRO A 52 15.11 8.25 0.44
CA PRO A 52 15.09 9.65 0.03
C PRO A 52 13.94 9.95 -0.93
N GLY A 53 13.21 11.04 -0.68
CA GLY A 53 12.04 11.42 -1.48
C GLY A 53 10.74 10.67 -1.13
N ALA A 54 10.75 9.76 -0.16
CA ALA A 54 9.55 9.03 0.26
C ALA A 54 8.45 9.98 0.71
N ARG A 55 7.26 9.89 0.09
CA ARG A 55 6.07 10.68 0.41
C ARG A 55 4.79 9.97 -0.07
N PHE A 56 3.67 10.34 0.47
CA PHE A 56 2.41 9.99 -0.16
C PHE A 56 2.07 11.02 -1.26
N ASP A 57 1.26 10.62 -2.19
CA ASP A 57 0.88 11.40 -3.38
C ASP A 57 -0.62 11.69 -3.46
N SER A 58 -1.34 11.53 -2.34
CA SER A 58 -2.65 12.13 -2.07
C SER A 58 -2.47 13.40 -1.23
N GLU A 59 -3.48 14.22 -1.15
CA GLU A 59 -3.44 15.44 -0.35
C GLU A 59 -3.29 15.14 1.14
N SER A 60 -2.37 15.86 1.82
CA SER A 60 -2.07 15.68 3.24
C SER A 60 -3.32 15.81 4.11
N THR A 61 -4.20 16.75 3.76
CA THR A 61 -5.46 17.02 4.46
C THR A 61 -6.45 15.85 4.45
N SER A 62 -6.33 14.95 3.47
CA SER A 62 -7.17 13.75 3.36
C SER A 62 -6.53 12.50 3.94
N TYR A 63 -5.22 12.53 4.26
CA TYR A 63 -4.46 11.36 4.65
C TYR A 63 -4.43 11.12 6.18
N GLY A 64 -4.49 12.16 7.01
CA GLY A 64 -4.53 12.04 8.46
C GLY A 64 -5.75 11.28 8.97
N TYR A 65 -5.75 10.90 10.25
CA TYR A 65 -6.93 10.34 10.89
C TYR A 65 -8.04 11.38 11.01
N PHE A 66 -9.27 10.92 10.97
CA PHE A 66 -10.45 11.75 11.12
C PHE A 66 -11.26 11.48 12.41
N PHE A 67 -10.89 10.47 13.17
CA PHE A 67 -11.63 10.08 14.36
C PHE A 67 -11.52 11.09 15.53
N ASP A 68 -10.53 11.98 15.50
CA ASP A 68 -10.29 12.97 16.55
C ASP A 68 -10.33 14.39 15.96
N PRO A 69 -11.43 15.14 16.17
CA PRO A 69 -11.55 16.52 15.70
C PRO A 69 -10.49 17.48 16.28
N ASP A 70 -10.06 17.26 17.53
CA ASP A 70 -9.04 18.11 18.16
C ASP A 70 -7.69 17.93 17.49
N LEU A 71 -7.33 16.68 17.13
CA LEU A 71 -6.12 16.38 16.37
C LEU A 71 -6.07 17.12 15.03
N LEU A 72 -7.21 17.22 14.33
CA LEU A 72 -7.31 17.96 13.07
C LEU A 72 -7.06 19.47 13.24
N GLN A 73 -7.34 20.02 14.43
CA GLN A 73 -7.07 21.41 14.74
C GLN A 73 -5.66 21.65 15.29
N GLU A 74 -5.05 20.66 15.95
CA GLU A 74 -3.71 20.76 16.54
C GLU A 74 -2.61 20.59 15.51
N TRP A 75 -2.77 19.64 14.55
CA TRP A 75 -1.73 19.32 13.59
C TRP A 75 -1.70 20.29 12.41
N ASP A 76 -0.50 20.76 12.04
CA ASP A 76 -0.24 21.55 10.84
C ASP A 76 0.56 20.73 9.82
N TRP A 77 -0.07 20.39 8.69
CA TRP A 77 0.66 19.83 7.57
C TRP A 77 1.55 20.89 6.93
N LYS A 78 2.84 20.59 6.74
CA LYS A 78 3.82 21.54 6.20
C LYS A 78 3.73 21.67 4.67
N GLU A 79 3.33 20.59 4.00
CA GLU A 79 3.24 20.50 2.54
C GLU A 79 1.91 19.88 2.12
N HIS A 80 1.44 20.24 0.91
CA HIS A 80 0.21 19.66 0.36
C HIS A 80 0.28 18.15 0.19
N PHE A 81 1.49 17.59 -0.05
CA PHE A 81 1.76 16.16 -0.15
C PHE A 81 2.95 15.83 0.75
N SER A 82 2.66 15.39 1.95
CA SER A 82 3.62 15.31 3.04
C SER A 82 4.71 14.26 2.81
N PRO A 83 5.98 14.60 3.13
CA PRO A 83 7.08 13.64 3.11
C PRO A 83 7.01 12.67 4.28
N GLN A 84 7.76 11.57 4.17
CA GLN A 84 7.83 10.51 5.18
C GLN A 84 8.16 11.02 6.59
N PRO A 85 9.14 11.91 6.81
CA PRO A 85 9.48 12.37 8.16
C PRO A 85 8.30 13.05 8.86
N ASP A 86 7.60 13.95 8.18
CA ASP A 86 6.47 14.69 8.73
C ASP A 86 5.28 13.75 8.98
N THR A 87 5.07 12.78 8.08
CA THR A 87 4.02 11.76 8.27
C THR A 87 4.31 10.88 9.48
N LEU A 88 5.57 10.51 9.69
CA LEU A 88 5.95 9.73 10.87
C LEU A 88 5.86 10.56 12.15
N GLU A 89 6.22 11.84 12.11
CA GLU A 89 6.04 12.79 13.21
C GLU A 89 4.57 12.88 13.63
N TYR A 90 3.68 13.05 12.65
CA TYR A 90 2.23 13.02 12.87
C TYR A 90 1.75 11.73 13.54
N LEU A 91 2.19 10.57 13.07
CA LEU A 91 1.79 9.29 13.66
C LEU A 91 2.33 9.09 15.07
N ASN A 92 3.53 9.59 15.39
CA ASN A 92 4.04 9.59 16.75
C ASN A 92 3.22 10.53 17.66
N LEU A 93 2.86 11.72 17.19
CA LEU A 93 1.95 12.61 17.90
C LEU A 93 0.63 11.94 18.25
N VAL A 94 0.01 11.23 17.28
CA VAL A 94 -1.23 10.46 17.53
C VAL A 94 -1.01 9.40 18.60
N ALA A 95 0.11 8.66 18.53
CA ALA A 95 0.41 7.60 19.49
C ALA A 95 0.61 8.16 20.92
N GLU A 96 1.26 9.30 21.04
CA GLU A 96 1.50 9.99 22.32
C GLU A 96 0.21 10.61 22.87
N LYS A 97 -0.53 11.38 22.03
CA LYS A 97 -1.78 12.05 22.44
C LYS A 97 -2.80 11.06 23.00
N HIS A 98 -2.93 9.89 22.39
CA HIS A 98 -3.86 8.86 22.84
C HIS A 98 -3.21 7.77 23.69
N ASP A 99 -1.96 7.96 24.16
CA ASP A 99 -1.21 7.01 25.01
C ASP A 99 -1.25 5.57 24.45
N LEU A 100 -1.13 5.42 23.10
CA LEU A 100 -1.27 4.11 22.45
C LEU A 100 -0.06 3.21 22.72
N LEU A 101 1.11 3.79 23.00
CA LEU A 101 2.38 3.06 23.13
C LEU A 101 2.36 2.05 24.29
N ARG A 102 1.61 2.31 25.35
CA ARG A 102 1.53 1.42 26.53
C ARG A 102 0.94 0.04 26.19
N ASP A 103 0.11 -0.07 25.13
CA ASP A 103 -0.53 -1.33 24.72
C ASP A 103 0.23 -2.02 23.58
N ILE A 104 1.39 -1.48 23.14
CA ILE A 104 2.19 -2.01 22.06
C ILE A 104 3.46 -2.67 22.60
N THR A 105 3.72 -3.89 22.17
CA THR A 105 5.00 -4.58 22.34
C THR A 105 5.79 -4.47 21.04
N PHE A 106 6.91 -3.78 21.08
CA PHE A 106 7.80 -3.59 19.95
C PHE A 106 8.83 -4.71 19.82
N ASN A 107 9.48 -4.83 18.65
CA ASN A 107 10.45 -5.87 18.31
C ASN A 107 9.88 -7.28 18.49
N ALA A 108 8.59 -7.43 18.26
CA ALA A 108 7.83 -8.67 18.44
C ALA A 108 7.24 -9.13 17.09
N ARG A 109 8.07 -9.78 16.29
CA ARG A 109 7.66 -10.31 14.99
C ARG A 109 6.90 -11.61 15.16
N ALA A 110 5.63 -11.63 14.75
CA ALA A 110 4.81 -12.84 14.72
C ALA A 110 5.28 -13.78 13.60
N THR A 111 5.47 -15.05 13.93
CA THR A 111 5.91 -16.11 12.99
C THR A 111 4.87 -17.18 12.77
N ALA A 112 3.99 -17.43 13.76
CA ALA A 112 2.89 -18.38 13.64
C ALA A 112 1.68 -17.91 14.45
N ALA A 113 0.49 -18.35 14.04
CA ALA A 113 -0.74 -18.21 14.79
C ALA A 113 -1.60 -19.46 14.61
N THR A 114 -2.02 -20.09 15.69
CA THR A 114 -2.79 -21.35 15.65
C THR A 114 -4.07 -21.20 16.46
N PHE A 115 -5.19 -21.58 15.84
CA PHE A 115 -6.50 -21.58 16.49
C PHE A 115 -6.72 -22.90 17.22
N ASP A 116 -7.21 -22.82 18.46
CA ASP A 116 -7.64 -23.95 19.26
C ASP A 116 -9.17 -24.08 19.17
N ASP A 117 -9.64 -25.19 18.57
CA ASP A 117 -11.07 -25.44 18.37
C ASP A 117 -11.83 -25.80 19.67
N VAL A 118 -11.13 -26.15 20.76
CA VAL A 118 -11.72 -26.51 22.05
C VAL A 118 -11.95 -25.26 22.90
N GLU A 119 -10.92 -24.41 22.96
CA GLU A 119 -10.91 -23.24 23.84
C GLU A 119 -11.32 -21.93 23.10
N ASP A 120 -11.60 -22.01 21.80
CA ASP A 120 -11.96 -20.86 20.93
C ASP A 120 -10.99 -19.70 21.02
N HIS A 121 -9.68 -19.95 21.05
CA HIS A 121 -8.68 -18.90 21.09
C HIS A 121 -7.52 -19.13 20.11
N TRP A 122 -6.84 -18.04 19.78
CA TRP A 122 -5.60 -18.02 19.02
C TRP A 122 -4.39 -18.04 19.95
N THR A 123 -3.38 -18.84 19.62
CA THR A 123 -2.03 -18.74 20.18
C THR A 123 -1.11 -18.19 19.10
N VAL A 124 -0.53 -17.02 19.34
CA VAL A 124 0.45 -16.36 18.46
C VAL A 124 1.84 -16.61 19.00
N THR A 125 2.75 -17.06 18.13
CA THR A 125 4.17 -17.30 18.45
C THR A 125 5.02 -16.25 17.77
N PHE A 126 6.00 -15.69 18.49
CA PHE A 126 6.91 -14.67 18.02
C PHE A 126 8.30 -15.25 17.71
N GLU A 127 9.15 -14.47 17.02
CA GLU A 127 10.47 -14.88 16.55
C GLU A 127 11.42 -15.26 17.69
N ASP A 128 11.27 -14.65 18.86
CA ASP A 128 12.01 -14.97 20.09
C ASP A 128 11.50 -16.22 20.84
N GLY A 129 10.46 -16.87 20.32
CA GLY A 129 9.81 -18.04 20.92
C GLY A 129 8.73 -17.70 21.95
N SER A 130 8.55 -16.45 22.33
CA SER A 130 7.47 -16.04 23.22
C SER A 130 6.11 -16.24 22.57
N GLN A 131 5.04 -16.30 23.41
CA GLN A 131 3.69 -16.54 22.95
C GLN A 131 2.68 -15.60 23.63
N ALA A 132 1.59 -15.30 22.92
CA ALA A 132 0.41 -14.64 23.45
C ALA A 132 -0.87 -15.36 22.99
N ARG A 133 -1.90 -15.34 23.84
CA ARG A 133 -3.23 -15.89 23.53
C ARG A 133 -4.27 -14.79 23.43
N GLY A 134 -5.26 -14.99 22.56
CA GLY A 134 -6.41 -14.11 22.45
C GLY A 134 -7.61 -14.80 21.84
N THR A 135 -8.81 -14.44 22.29
CA THR A 135 -10.06 -14.88 21.65
C THR A 135 -10.10 -14.40 20.20
N PHE A 136 -9.70 -13.15 19.96
CA PHE A 136 -9.61 -12.58 18.62
C PHE A 136 -8.15 -12.42 18.18
N LEU A 137 -7.89 -12.75 16.92
CA LEU A 137 -6.67 -12.38 16.21
C LEU A 137 -7.00 -11.29 15.22
N ILE A 138 -6.50 -10.07 15.45
CA ILE A 138 -6.73 -8.93 14.56
C ILE A 138 -5.44 -8.65 13.78
N THR A 139 -5.48 -8.81 12.46
CA THR A 139 -4.31 -8.62 11.62
C THR A 139 -4.31 -7.23 10.96
N CYS A 140 -3.35 -6.39 11.37
CA CYS A 140 -3.08 -5.05 10.86
C CYS A 140 -1.78 -5.02 10.05
N LEU A 141 -1.55 -6.03 9.21
CA LEU A 141 -0.27 -6.30 8.54
C LEU A 141 0.10 -5.25 7.48
N GLY A 142 -0.90 -4.50 6.97
CA GLY A 142 -0.69 -3.59 5.84
C GLY A 142 -0.57 -4.32 4.49
N ILE A 143 -0.89 -3.62 3.41
CA ILE A 143 -0.89 -4.21 2.06
C ILE A 143 0.48 -4.21 1.38
N LEU A 144 1.46 -3.49 1.91
CA LEU A 144 2.83 -3.34 1.40
C LEU A 144 3.85 -3.61 2.52
N SER A 145 3.79 -4.78 3.16
CA SER A 145 4.66 -5.16 4.29
C SER A 145 5.67 -6.25 3.97
N ALA A 146 5.52 -6.95 2.85
CA ALA A 146 6.41 -8.03 2.43
C ALA A 146 7.29 -7.57 1.24
N PRO A 147 8.47 -6.98 1.48
CA PRO A 147 9.39 -6.58 0.41
C PRO A 147 9.91 -7.79 -0.34
N THR A 148 10.20 -7.60 -1.63
CA THR A 148 10.72 -8.65 -2.51
C THR A 148 12.05 -8.27 -3.12
N LEU A 149 13.03 -9.16 -3.00
CA LEU A 149 14.31 -9.03 -3.66
C LEU A 149 14.32 -9.80 -4.99
N PRO A 150 15.03 -9.32 -6.02
CA PRO A 150 15.08 -10.00 -7.29
C PRO A 150 15.93 -11.27 -7.18
N ASN A 151 15.56 -12.27 -7.99
CA ASN A 151 16.35 -13.49 -8.10
C ASN A 151 17.51 -13.28 -9.11
N ILE A 152 18.52 -12.51 -8.70
CA ILE A 152 19.74 -12.24 -9.49
C ILE A 152 20.89 -13.05 -8.89
N PRO A 153 21.64 -13.81 -9.70
CA PRO A 153 22.83 -14.53 -9.23
C PRO A 153 23.82 -13.60 -8.52
N GLY A 154 24.39 -14.04 -7.40
CA GLY A 154 25.35 -13.26 -6.64
C GLY A 154 24.78 -12.05 -5.89
N ARG A 155 23.45 -11.92 -5.77
CA ARG A 155 22.82 -10.78 -5.07
C ARG A 155 23.43 -10.51 -3.68
N ASP A 156 23.79 -11.55 -2.96
CA ASP A 156 24.31 -11.47 -1.59
C ASP A 156 25.86 -11.37 -1.56
N ASP A 157 26.53 -11.35 -2.74
CA ASP A 157 27.99 -11.23 -2.87
C ASP A 157 28.48 -9.77 -2.82
N PHE A 158 27.59 -8.78 -2.90
CA PHE A 158 27.94 -7.37 -2.95
C PHE A 158 28.61 -6.91 -1.65
N ALA A 159 29.85 -6.41 -1.73
CA ALA A 159 30.62 -5.97 -0.57
C ALA A 159 30.31 -4.51 -0.15
N GLY A 160 29.65 -3.73 -1.01
CA GLY A 160 29.21 -2.37 -0.71
C GLY A 160 27.93 -2.35 0.13
N GLN A 161 27.35 -1.17 0.26
CA GLN A 161 26.08 -1.00 0.98
C GLN A 161 24.88 -1.37 0.09
N ALA A 162 24.03 -2.28 0.56
CA ALA A 162 22.81 -2.69 -0.15
C ALA A 162 21.57 -2.41 0.69
N PHE A 163 20.56 -1.75 0.10
CA PHE A 163 19.33 -1.36 0.78
C PHE A 163 18.11 -1.73 -0.05
N HIS A 164 17.03 -2.15 0.64
CA HIS A 164 15.71 -2.21 0.02
C HIS A 164 14.88 -0.98 0.43
N THR A 165 14.16 -0.34 -0.50
CA THR A 165 13.36 0.86 -0.20
C THR A 165 12.34 0.65 0.93
N ALA A 166 11.85 -0.57 1.13
CA ALA A 166 10.92 -0.94 2.21
C ALA A 166 11.60 -1.33 3.54
N ARG A 167 12.90 -1.31 3.63
CA ARG A 167 13.70 -1.61 4.83
C ARG A 167 14.90 -0.66 4.88
N TRP A 168 14.62 0.62 4.71
CA TRP A 168 15.66 1.64 4.70
C TRP A 168 16.26 1.83 6.09
N PRO A 169 17.61 2.00 6.21
CA PRO A 169 18.25 2.21 7.51
C PRO A 169 17.75 3.49 8.19
N ARG A 170 17.86 3.53 9.50
CA ARG A 170 17.56 4.73 10.30
C ARG A 170 18.67 5.75 10.23
N GLU A 171 19.89 5.26 10.16
CA GLU A 171 21.07 6.11 10.02
C GLU A 171 21.05 6.77 8.63
N PRO A 172 21.43 8.06 8.55
CA PRO A 172 21.50 8.76 7.28
C PRO A 172 22.43 8.07 6.29
N VAL A 173 21.97 7.87 5.06
CA VAL A 173 22.77 7.33 3.96
C VAL A 173 23.25 8.49 3.10
N SER A 174 24.59 8.64 2.97
CA SER A 174 25.19 9.64 2.11
C SER A 174 25.47 9.05 0.72
N PHE A 175 25.00 9.73 -0.31
CA PHE A 175 25.27 9.41 -1.71
C PHE A 175 26.37 10.29 -2.31
N GLU A 176 26.86 11.27 -1.55
CA GLU A 176 27.85 12.23 -2.05
C GLU A 176 29.13 11.53 -2.53
N GLY A 177 29.47 11.78 -3.78
CA GLY A 177 30.65 11.18 -4.42
C GLY A 177 30.55 9.67 -4.67
N LYS A 178 29.39 9.03 -4.47
CA LYS A 178 29.20 7.58 -4.62
C LYS A 178 28.70 7.20 -6.01
N ARG A 179 29.07 5.98 -6.43
CA ARG A 179 28.49 5.29 -7.59
C ARG A 179 27.31 4.47 -7.06
N VAL A 180 26.12 4.83 -7.48
CA VAL A 180 24.88 4.27 -6.95
C VAL A 180 24.15 3.49 -8.03
N GLY A 181 23.73 2.25 -7.74
CA GLY A 181 22.84 1.48 -8.57
C GLY A 181 21.42 1.45 -7.97
N VAL A 182 20.40 1.70 -8.79
CA VAL A 182 18.99 1.52 -8.40
C VAL A 182 18.36 0.46 -9.27
N VAL A 183 17.93 -0.65 -8.68
CA VAL A 183 17.25 -1.75 -9.39
C VAL A 183 15.73 -1.57 -9.26
N GLY A 184 15.08 -1.26 -10.38
CA GLY A 184 13.64 -1.01 -10.46
C GLY A 184 13.29 0.41 -10.85
N SER A 185 12.07 0.58 -11.37
CA SER A 185 11.49 1.83 -11.88
C SER A 185 10.02 2.00 -11.46
N GLY A 186 9.63 1.38 -10.32
CA GLY A 186 8.32 1.57 -9.71
C GLY A 186 8.24 2.81 -8.83
N SER A 187 7.13 2.98 -8.12
CA SER A 187 6.82 4.21 -7.34
C SER A 187 7.96 4.65 -6.42
N THR A 188 8.61 3.72 -5.70
CA THR A 188 9.68 4.08 -4.76
C THR A 188 10.96 4.51 -5.47
N ALA A 189 11.27 3.92 -6.65
CA ALA A 189 12.38 4.34 -7.50
C ALA A 189 12.13 5.74 -8.09
N ILE A 190 10.91 5.98 -8.59
CA ILE A 190 10.50 7.26 -9.17
C ILE A 190 10.67 8.41 -8.16
N GLN A 191 10.44 8.15 -6.88
CA GLN A 191 10.66 9.14 -5.82
C GLN A 191 12.14 9.24 -5.40
N ALA A 192 12.87 8.11 -5.34
CA ALA A 192 14.25 8.09 -4.84
C ALA A 192 15.29 8.58 -5.87
N ILE A 193 15.10 8.27 -7.15
CA ILE A 193 16.04 8.60 -8.23
C ILE A 193 16.36 10.09 -8.29
N PRO A 194 15.38 11.03 -8.31
CA PRO A 194 15.67 12.46 -8.33
C PRO A 194 16.54 12.91 -7.15
N GLU A 195 16.26 12.39 -5.96
CA GLU A 195 16.98 12.78 -4.74
C GLU A 195 18.42 12.23 -4.73
N ILE A 196 18.60 10.96 -5.10
CA ILE A 196 19.94 10.35 -5.21
C ILE A 196 20.78 11.05 -6.28
N ALA A 197 20.17 11.39 -7.42
CA ALA A 197 20.84 12.05 -8.54
C ALA A 197 21.45 13.42 -8.18
N LYS A 198 20.95 14.08 -7.12
CA LYS A 198 21.45 15.41 -6.70
C LYS A 198 22.90 15.36 -6.23
N THR A 199 23.32 14.29 -5.55
CA THR A 199 24.60 14.19 -4.85
C THR A 199 25.48 13.01 -5.27
N ALA A 200 24.91 11.97 -5.89
CA ALA A 200 25.69 10.84 -6.39
C ALA A 200 26.70 11.29 -7.47
N ALA A 201 27.92 10.75 -7.42
CA ALA A 201 28.90 10.95 -8.50
C ALA A 201 28.40 10.30 -9.80
N GLN A 202 27.80 9.11 -9.67
CA GLN A 202 27.17 8.41 -10.79
C GLN A 202 25.96 7.65 -10.27
N LEU A 203 24.85 7.71 -10.99
CA LEU A 203 23.64 6.95 -10.74
C LEU A 203 23.32 6.06 -11.95
N THR A 204 23.31 4.75 -11.75
CA THR A 204 22.87 3.78 -12.76
C THR A 204 21.51 3.22 -12.38
N VAL A 205 20.50 3.45 -13.22
CA VAL A 205 19.15 2.92 -13.04
C VAL A 205 19.00 1.67 -13.89
N PHE A 206 18.73 0.53 -13.24
CA PHE A 206 18.48 -0.76 -13.88
C PHE A 206 16.97 -0.95 -14.02
N GLN A 207 16.43 -0.65 -15.18
CA GLN A 207 14.99 -0.67 -15.47
C GLN A 207 14.61 -1.93 -16.25
N ARG A 208 13.64 -2.69 -15.73
CA ARG A 208 13.03 -3.80 -16.50
C ARG A 208 11.82 -3.37 -17.31
N HIS A 209 10.91 -2.61 -16.70
CA HIS A 209 9.74 -2.03 -17.35
C HIS A 209 9.57 -0.61 -16.83
N PRO A 210 9.45 0.40 -17.69
CA PRO A 210 9.09 1.75 -17.24
C PRO A 210 7.71 1.74 -16.59
N ASN A 211 7.41 2.75 -15.80
CA ASN A 211 6.08 3.01 -15.27
C ASN A 211 5.63 4.42 -15.64
N TRP A 212 4.34 4.58 -15.92
CA TRP A 212 3.76 5.89 -16.08
C TRP A 212 3.90 6.68 -14.79
N ALA A 213 4.21 7.96 -14.91
CA ALA A 213 4.24 8.92 -13.81
C ALA A 213 3.71 10.27 -14.30
N ALA A 214 3.19 11.07 -13.38
CA ALA A 214 2.73 12.42 -13.64
C ALA A 214 3.25 13.37 -12.56
N PRO A 215 3.36 14.69 -12.84
CA PRO A 215 3.86 15.66 -11.87
C PRO A 215 2.99 15.71 -10.61
N LEU A 216 3.64 15.84 -9.45
CA LEU A 216 2.97 16.01 -8.16
C LEU A 216 2.56 17.48 -7.93
N HIS A 217 3.37 18.41 -8.41
CA HIS A 217 3.21 19.85 -8.16
C HIS A 217 3.06 20.19 -6.68
N ASN A 218 3.90 19.56 -5.83
CA ASN A 218 3.88 19.81 -4.39
C ASN A 218 4.33 21.24 -4.06
N SER A 219 3.74 21.80 -3.02
CA SER A 219 4.10 23.11 -2.47
C SER A 219 3.94 23.14 -0.95
N PRO A 220 4.62 24.04 -0.24
CA PRO A 220 4.34 24.30 1.16
C PRO A 220 2.92 24.81 1.35
N ILE A 221 2.32 24.48 2.49
CA ILE A 221 1.04 25.04 2.93
C ILE A 221 1.32 26.34 3.68
N THR A 222 0.73 27.44 3.26
CA THR A 222 0.86 28.74 3.93
C THR A 222 0.02 28.79 5.20
N PRO A 223 0.31 29.69 6.15
CA PRO A 223 -0.51 29.87 7.36
C PRO A 223 -1.98 30.19 7.06
N GLU A 224 -2.24 30.96 6.00
CA GLU A 224 -3.59 31.29 5.54
C GLU A 224 -4.32 30.08 5.02
N GLU A 225 -3.67 29.27 4.18
CA GLU A 225 -4.22 28.00 3.69
C GLU A 225 -4.47 27.03 4.83
N GLN A 226 -3.53 26.91 5.80
CA GLN A 226 -3.68 26.05 6.97
C GLN A 226 -4.92 26.41 7.77
N LYS A 227 -5.17 27.71 7.99
CA LYS A 227 -6.37 28.19 8.68
C LYS A 227 -7.65 27.82 7.91
N ASP A 228 -7.64 27.98 6.59
CA ASP A 228 -8.77 27.64 5.73
C ASP A 228 -9.02 26.12 5.69
N ILE A 229 -7.96 25.31 5.62
CA ILE A 229 -8.02 23.85 5.71
C ILE A 229 -8.70 23.43 7.03
N LYS A 230 -8.22 23.96 8.17
CA LYS A 230 -8.77 23.64 9.49
C LYS A 230 -10.25 24.00 9.61
N ALA A 231 -10.68 25.10 9.02
CA ALA A 231 -12.08 25.52 9.00
C ALA A 231 -12.98 24.64 8.12
N ARG A 232 -12.41 23.85 7.19
CA ARG A 232 -13.14 23.05 6.19
C ARG A 232 -12.95 21.55 6.32
N TYR A 233 -12.40 21.03 7.42
CA TYR A 233 -12.20 19.59 7.55
C TYR A 233 -13.49 18.78 7.40
N ASP A 234 -14.63 19.28 7.86
CA ASP A 234 -15.93 18.61 7.66
C ASP A 234 -16.27 18.45 6.17
N GLN A 235 -15.97 19.47 5.34
CA GLN A 235 -16.18 19.43 3.90
C GLN A 235 -15.19 18.50 3.21
N ILE A 236 -13.92 18.52 3.62
CA ILE A 236 -12.87 17.60 3.14
C ILE A 236 -13.30 16.16 3.44
N TYR A 237 -13.80 15.93 4.64
CA TYR A 237 -14.33 14.67 5.10
C TYR A 237 -15.49 14.16 4.23
N ALA A 238 -16.52 14.99 4.12
CA ALA A 238 -17.70 14.69 3.31
C ALA A 238 -17.26 14.34 1.88
N ARG A 239 -16.36 15.14 1.30
CA ARG A 239 -15.86 14.90 -0.05
C ARG A 239 -15.14 13.55 -0.19
N CYS A 240 -14.28 13.18 0.75
CA CYS A 240 -13.64 11.86 0.73
C CYS A 240 -14.68 10.73 0.77
N TYR A 241 -15.74 10.89 1.53
CA TYR A 241 -16.80 9.87 1.62
C TYR A 241 -17.69 9.77 0.38
N GLU A 242 -17.81 10.83 -0.42
CA GLU A 242 -18.61 10.83 -1.65
C GLU A 242 -17.87 10.22 -2.85
N THR A 243 -16.55 10.12 -2.82
CA THR A 243 -15.77 9.67 -3.96
C THR A 243 -15.53 8.16 -3.97
N PRO A 244 -15.40 7.54 -5.16
CA PRO A 244 -15.22 6.09 -5.27
C PRO A 244 -13.93 5.54 -4.63
N SER A 245 -12.93 6.39 -4.40
CA SER A 245 -11.62 5.98 -3.86
C SER A 245 -11.27 6.68 -2.54
N CYS A 246 -12.20 7.41 -1.94
CA CYS A 246 -11.97 8.25 -0.75
C CYS A 246 -10.84 9.29 -0.92
N PHE A 247 -10.51 9.69 -2.16
CA PHE A 247 -9.69 10.87 -2.46
C PHE A 247 -10.60 12.10 -2.68
N LEU A 248 -10.01 13.27 -2.77
CA LEU A 248 -10.76 14.51 -3.07
C LEU A 248 -11.28 14.56 -4.51
N HIS A 249 -10.70 13.76 -5.40
CA HIS A 249 -11.03 13.68 -6.82
C HIS A 249 -12.02 12.56 -7.11
N ALA A 250 -12.91 12.79 -8.08
CA ALA A 250 -13.81 11.78 -8.63
C ALA A 250 -13.71 11.79 -10.15
N PRO A 251 -13.97 10.66 -10.84
CA PRO A 251 -13.97 10.62 -12.29
C PRO A 251 -14.91 11.68 -12.88
N ASP A 252 -14.44 12.34 -13.96
CA ASP A 252 -15.27 13.24 -14.75
C ASP A 252 -16.34 12.41 -15.47
N PRO A 253 -17.63 12.81 -15.42
CA PRO A 253 -18.72 12.04 -16.03
C PRO A 253 -18.69 12.03 -17.55
N ARG A 254 -17.90 12.91 -18.19
CA ARG A 254 -17.76 12.95 -19.66
C ARG A 254 -16.90 11.80 -20.15
N SER A 255 -17.09 11.42 -21.43
CA SER A 255 -16.28 10.44 -22.14
C SER A 255 -15.13 11.14 -22.88
N ALA A 256 -13.93 10.58 -22.83
CA ALA A 256 -12.82 11.04 -23.67
C ALA A 256 -13.10 10.82 -25.15
N LEU A 257 -13.87 9.80 -25.51
CA LEU A 257 -14.20 9.48 -26.89
C LEU A 257 -15.21 10.47 -27.51
N ASP A 258 -16.09 11.04 -26.70
CA ASP A 258 -17.10 12.00 -27.14
C ASP A 258 -16.57 13.44 -27.21
N ALA A 259 -15.49 13.75 -26.49
CA ALA A 259 -14.85 15.05 -26.52
C ALA A 259 -14.07 15.29 -27.81
N THR A 260 -13.99 16.54 -28.28
CA THR A 260 -13.10 16.91 -29.40
C THR A 260 -11.64 16.78 -29.02
N PRO A 261 -10.70 16.70 -30.00
CA PRO A 261 -9.28 16.73 -29.72
C PRO A 261 -8.84 17.93 -28.86
N GLU A 262 -9.40 19.12 -29.15
CA GLU A 262 -9.09 20.38 -28.46
C GLU A 262 -9.62 20.37 -27.02
N GLU A 263 -10.81 19.84 -26.78
CA GLU A 263 -11.39 19.69 -25.44
C GLU A 263 -10.58 18.70 -24.60
N ARG A 264 -10.18 17.55 -25.17
CA ARG A 264 -9.31 16.58 -24.50
C ARG A 264 -7.98 17.20 -24.11
N GLU A 265 -7.33 17.86 -25.08
CA GLU A 265 -6.05 18.52 -24.87
C GLU A 265 -6.12 19.53 -23.71
N ALA A 266 -7.09 20.44 -23.76
CA ALA A 266 -7.29 21.46 -22.73
C ALA A 266 -7.59 20.84 -21.35
N PHE A 267 -8.39 19.77 -21.32
CA PHE A 267 -8.73 19.10 -20.06
C PHE A 267 -7.52 18.35 -19.46
N TRP A 268 -6.78 17.60 -20.27
CA TRP A 268 -5.59 16.89 -19.79
C TRP A 268 -4.44 17.82 -19.44
N GLU A 269 -4.24 18.95 -20.16
CA GLU A 269 -3.29 19.98 -19.77
C GLU A 269 -3.63 20.55 -18.39
N LYS A 270 -4.91 20.83 -18.14
CA LYS A 270 -5.35 21.27 -16.83
C LYS A 270 -5.03 20.23 -15.75
N LEU A 271 -5.44 18.97 -15.95
CA LEU A 271 -5.21 17.90 -14.97
C LEU A 271 -3.72 17.59 -14.74
N TYR A 272 -2.90 17.72 -15.79
CA TYR A 272 -1.44 17.51 -15.73
C TYR A 272 -0.72 18.65 -15.00
N SER A 273 -1.28 19.86 -15.05
CA SER A 273 -0.75 21.05 -14.40
C SER A 273 -1.30 21.27 -12.98
N ASP A 274 -2.46 20.69 -12.67
CA ASP A 274 -3.05 20.75 -11.33
C ASP A 274 -2.24 19.86 -10.37
N PRO A 275 -2.10 20.23 -9.08
CA PRO A 275 -1.43 19.39 -8.10
C PRO A 275 -2.25 18.13 -7.77
N GLY A 276 -1.53 17.03 -7.50
CA GLY A 276 -2.10 15.81 -6.93
C GLY A 276 -2.79 14.88 -7.92
N PHE A 277 -3.76 14.14 -7.43
CA PHE A 277 -4.37 12.99 -8.11
C PHE A 277 -5.38 13.31 -9.21
N GLY A 278 -5.59 14.56 -9.58
CA GLY A 278 -6.56 14.93 -10.60
C GLY A 278 -6.42 14.13 -11.89
N ILE A 279 -5.21 14.02 -12.43
CA ILE A 279 -4.91 13.27 -13.67
C ILE A 279 -5.20 11.77 -13.56
N TYR A 280 -5.18 11.19 -12.36
CA TYR A 280 -5.46 9.78 -12.10
C TYR A 280 -6.92 9.52 -11.75
N ALA A 281 -7.45 10.23 -10.75
CA ALA A 281 -8.76 9.97 -10.16
C ALA A 281 -9.87 10.90 -10.65
N GLY A 282 -9.51 12.03 -11.27
CA GLY A 282 -10.43 13.03 -11.81
C GLY A 282 -10.52 13.04 -13.34
N ASN A 283 -9.94 12.04 -14.01
CA ASN A 283 -9.94 11.92 -15.47
C ASN A 283 -11.31 11.50 -16.02
N TYR A 284 -11.49 11.54 -17.34
CA TYR A 284 -12.67 11.01 -18.01
C TYR A 284 -12.98 9.58 -17.54
N HIS A 285 -14.27 9.25 -17.36
CA HIS A 285 -14.70 7.98 -16.77
C HIS A 285 -14.30 6.75 -17.58
N ASP A 286 -14.17 6.87 -18.90
CA ASP A 286 -13.91 5.79 -19.84
C ASP A 286 -12.42 5.44 -20.00
N VAL A 287 -11.48 6.26 -19.52
CA VAL A 287 -10.04 5.99 -19.65
C VAL A 287 -9.57 4.72 -18.91
N GLN A 288 -10.34 4.22 -17.96
CA GLN A 288 -10.03 3.00 -17.20
C GLN A 288 -10.75 1.76 -17.75
N THR A 289 -11.67 1.92 -18.72
CA THR A 289 -12.55 0.84 -19.20
C THR A 289 -12.57 0.70 -20.73
N ASP A 290 -12.21 1.73 -21.50
CA ASP A 290 -12.12 1.68 -22.96
C ASP A 290 -10.66 1.85 -23.40
N GLU A 291 -10.15 0.87 -24.19
CA GLU A 291 -8.77 0.85 -24.68
C GLU A 291 -8.45 2.04 -25.59
N ARG A 292 -9.41 2.54 -26.37
CA ARG A 292 -9.23 3.71 -27.25
C ARG A 292 -9.11 4.98 -26.45
N ALA A 293 -9.98 5.17 -25.43
CA ALA A 293 -9.90 6.30 -24.52
C ALA A 293 -8.58 6.29 -23.75
N ASN A 294 -8.16 5.12 -23.26
CA ASN A 294 -6.88 4.96 -22.59
C ASN A 294 -5.67 5.25 -23.50
N ALA A 295 -5.72 4.82 -24.76
CA ALA A 295 -4.67 5.10 -25.74
C ALA A 295 -4.48 6.62 -25.98
N LEU A 296 -5.56 7.39 -26.02
CA LEU A 296 -5.52 8.83 -26.20
C LEU A 296 -4.80 9.54 -25.05
N VAL A 297 -5.14 9.22 -23.79
CA VAL A 297 -4.46 9.80 -22.63
C VAL A 297 -3.03 9.29 -22.49
N SER A 298 -2.77 8.04 -22.87
CA SER A 298 -1.40 7.50 -22.89
C SER A 298 -0.50 8.27 -23.85
N GLU A 299 -0.97 8.60 -25.06
CA GLU A 299 -0.20 9.39 -26.01
C GLU A 299 -0.01 10.84 -25.55
N PHE A 300 -1.01 11.43 -24.90
CA PHE A 300 -0.86 12.75 -24.28
C PHE A 300 0.31 12.74 -23.27
N VAL A 301 0.32 11.77 -22.32
CA VAL A 301 1.39 11.71 -21.31
C VAL A 301 2.73 11.31 -21.91
N ALA A 302 2.76 10.43 -22.92
CA ALA A 302 3.98 10.08 -23.63
C ALA A 302 4.62 11.31 -24.29
N ARG A 303 3.82 12.19 -24.89
CA ARG A 303 4.30 13.45 -25.45
C ARG A 303 4.92 14.35 -24.35
N LYS A 304 4.27 14.44 -23.18
CA LYS A 304 4.82 15.17 -22.03
C LYS A 304 6.17 14.62 -21.55
N ILE A 305 6.36 13.31 -21.60
CA ILE A 305 7.66 12.69 -21.28
C ILE A 305 8.71 13.08 -22.33
N ARG A 306 8.38 13.02 -23.63
CA ARG A 306 9.27 13.43 -24.73
C ARG A 306 9.69 14.90 -24.63
N GLU A 307 8.80 15.78 -24.17
CA GLU A 307 9.10 17.20 -23.95
C GLU A 307 10.08 17.44 -22.79
N ARG A 308 10.12 16.54 -21.80
CA ARG A 308 10.91 16.69 -20.57
C ARG A 308 12.27 15.98 -20.61
N VAL A 309 12.45 14.99 -21.48
CA VAL A 309 13.68 14.21 -21.62
C VAL A 309 14.40 14.62 -22.90
N ASN A 310 15.62 15.16 -22.77
CA ASN A 310 16.37 15.74 -23.88
C ASN A 310 16.82 14.72 -24.94
N ASP A 311 17.17 13.51 -24.53
CA ASP A 311 17.54 12.43 -25.43
C ASP A 311 16.29 11.67 -25.88
N PRO A 312 15.95 11.70 -27.19
CA PRO A 312 14.73 11.05 -27.69
C PRO A 312 14.74 9.54 -27.54
N VAL A 313 15.89 8.87 -27.58
CA VAL A 313 15.98 7.42 -27.37
C VAL A 313 15.70 7.09 -25.90
N LEU A 314 16.27 7.87 -25.00
CA LEU A 314 16.03 7.73 -23.57
C LEU A 314 14.57 8.04 -23.20
N ALA A 315 13.96 9.05 -23.82
CA ALA A 315 12.54 9.36 -23.64
C ALA A 315 11.66 8.16 -24.00
N GLU A 316 11.91 7.50 -25.15
CA GLU A 316 11.18 6.31 -25.57
C GLU A 316 11.39 5.12 -24.62
N ASN A 317 12.54 4.98 -23.99
CA ASN A 317 12.81 3.93 -23.00
C ASN A 317 12.14 4.20 -21.66
N LEU A 318 11.74 5.42 -21.37
CA LEU A 318 11.00 5.80 -20.18
C LEU A 318 9.48 5.76 -20.35
N ILE A 319 8.98 5.57 -21.58
CA ILE A 319 7.55 5.45 -21.88
C ILE A 319 7.13 3.96 -21.85
N PRO A 320 6.16 3.57 -21.00
CA PRO A 320 5.62 2.21 -20.98
C PRO A 320 5.00 1.80 -22.33
N LYS A 321 5.34 0.59 -22.78
CA LYS A 321 4.82 0.00 -24.03
C LYS A 321 3.97 -1.25 -23.78
N ASP A 322 4.02 -1.76 -22.54
CA ASP A 322 3.35 -3.00 -22.12
C ASP A 322 1.99 -2.74 -21.44
N HIS A 323 1.66 -1.50 -21.13
CA HIS A 323 0.38 -1.12 -20.52
C HIS A 323 0.06 0.35 -20.78
N GLY A 324 -1.23 0.68 -20.78
CA GLY A 324 -1.72 2.04 -20.92
C GLY A 324 -1.57 2.89 -19.64
N PHE A 325 -1.80 4.21 -19.79
CA PHE A 325 -1.69 5.17 -18.70
C PHE A 325 -2.59 4.79 -17.50
N ALA A 326 -2.02 4.85 -16.30
CA ALA A 326 -2.70 4.60 -15.04
C ALA A 326 -3.33 3.19 -14.86
N LEU A 327 -3.03 2.22 -15.75
CA LEU A 327 -3.47 0.83 -15.60
C LEU A 327 -2.64 0.05 -14.56
N ARG A 328 -1.44 0.52 -14.20
CA ARG A 328 -0.77 0.24 -12.93
C ARG A 328 -0.91 1.44 -12.02
N ARG A 329 -0.65 1.27 -10.72
CA ARG A 329 -0.66 2.40 -9.77
C ARG A 329 0.23 3.53 -10.30
N LEU A 330 -0.39 4.67 -10.61
CA LEU A 330 0.31 5.87 -11.08
C LEU A 330 1.02 6.55 -9.89
N PRO A 331 2.36 6.58 -9.83
CA PRO A 331 3.07 7.46 -8.92
C PRO A 331 3.03 8.90 -9.43
N LEU A 332 2.96 9.85 -8.49
CA LEU A 332 3.20 11.26 -8.80
C LEU A 332 4.65 11.59 -8.46
N GLU A 333 5.30 12.36 -9.32
CA GLU A 333 6.76 12.56 -9.31
C GLU A 333 7.15 14.04 -9.18
N THR A 334 8.40 14.25 -8.77
CA THR A 334 9.01 15.59 -8.71
C THR A 334 10.40 15.49 -9.31
N GLY A 335 10.53 15.87 -10.61
CA GLY A 335 11.80 15.89 -11.32
C GLY A 335 12.37 14.52 -11.71
N TYR A 336 11.52 13.47 -11.78
CA TYR A 336 11.95 12.13 -12.17
C TYR A 336 12.47 12.07 -13.60
N PHE A 337 11.75 12.62 -14.55
CA PHE A 337 12.16 12.63 -15.95
C PHE A 337 13.36 13.56 -16.19
N GLU A 338 13.41 14.72 -15.54
CA GLU A 338 14.54 15.65 -15.60
C GLU A 338 15.83 15.08 -14.99
N ALA A 339 15.71 14.15 -14.04
CA ALA A 339 16.89 13.47 -13.46
C ALA A 339 17.72 12.77 -14.56
N TYR A 340 17.08 12.24 -15.59
CA TYR A 340 17.76 11.57 -16.70
C TYR A 340 18.45 12.52 -17.68
N ASN A 341 18.21 13.82 -17.61
CA ASN A 341 18.95 14.85 -18.36
C ASN A 341 20.31 15.19 -17.71
N ARG A 342 20.56 14.66 -16.50
CA ARG A 342 21.82 14.89 -15.79
C ARG A 342 22.93 13.98 -16.33
N ARG A 343 24.15 14.53 -16.45
CA ARG A 343 25.32 13.78 -16.95
C ARG A 343 25.73 12.59 -16.06
N ASN A 344 25.37 12.64 -14.78
CA ASN A 344 25.69 11.59 -13.81
C ASN A 344 24.62 10.49 -13.71
N VAL A 345 23.56 10.54 -14.52
CA VAL A 345 22.49 9.52 -14.53
C VAL A 345 22.53 8.72 -15.83
N ARG A 346 22.55 7.40 -15.69
CA ARG A 346 22.53 6.43 -16.78
C ARG A 346 21.36 5.46 -16.59
N LEU A 347 20.62 5.19 -17.67
CA LEU A 347 19.63 4.11 -17.73
C LEU A 347 20.24 2.86 -18.35
N VAL A 348 19.98 1.71 -17.77
CA VAL A 348 20.26 0.37 -18.32
C VAL A 348 18.90 -0.33 -18.51
N ASP A 349 18.55 -0.62 -19.76
CA ASP A 349 17.34 -1.39 -20.08
C ASP A 349 17.60 -2.88 -19.88
N LEU A 350 16.96 -3.45 -18.87
CA LEU A 350 17.13 -4.87 -18.52
C LEU A 350 16.35 -5.83 -19.43
N LEU A 351 15.49 -5.33 -20.31
CA LEU A 351 14.88 -6.16 -21.37
C LEU A 351 15.86 -6.42 -22.52
N GLU A 352 16.74 -5.44 -22.80
CA GLU A 352 17.79 -5.59 -23.79
C GLU A 352 19.07 -6.21 -23.19
N THR A 353 19.45 -5.72 -21.99
CA THR A 353 20.69 -6.08 -21.32
C THR A 353 20.44 -6.45 -19.86
N PRO A 354 20.03 -7.71 -19.56
CA PRO A 354 19.75 -8.14 -18.21
C PRO A 354 20.99 -8.12 -17.31
N ILE A 355 20.79 -7.92 -16.01
CA ILE A 355 21.86 -8.13 -15.00
C ILE A 355 22.19 -9.62 -14.99
N GLU A 356 23.40 -9.96 -15.39
CA GLU A 356 23.90 -11.34 -15.39
C GLU A 356 24.14 -11.85 -13.96
N ARG A 357 24.76 -10.99 -13.16
CA ARG A 357 24.98 -11.21 -11.73
C ARG A 357 25.34 -9.93 -10.99
N ILE A 358 25.16 -9.97 -9.70
CA ILE A 358 25.78 -9.01 -8.78
C ILE A 358 27.18 -9.57 -8.43
N THR A 359 28.17 -8.69 -8.40
CA THR A 359 29.56 -8.99 -8.03
C THR A 359 29.91 -8.31 -6.71
N ALA A 360 31.08 -8.62 -6.15
CA ALA A 360 31.55 -7.95 -4.92
C ALA A 360 31.68 -6.42 -5.07
N THR A 361 31.88 -5.92 -6.29
CA THR A 361 32.10 -4.49 -6.57
C THR A 361 30.98 -3.82 -7.33
N GLY A 362 29.89 -4.54 -7.70
CA GLY A 362 28.82 -3.94 -8.47
C GLY A 362 27.92 -4.93 -9.20
N ALA A 363 27.60 -4.64 -10.46
CA ALA A 363 26.72 -5.47 -11.29
C ALA A 363 27.38 -5.75 -12.65
N ARG A 364 27.27 -7.00 -13.13
CA ARG A 364 27.67 -7.39 -14.47
C ARG A 364 26.50 -7.33 -15.42
N VAL A 365 26.64 -6.59 -16.51
CA VAL A 365 25.63 -6.37 -17.55
C VAL A 365 26.31 -6.44 -18.92
N ALA A 366 25.81 -7.26 -19.84
CA ALA A 366 26.38 -7.44 -21.19
C ALA A 366 27.90 -7.74 -21.19
N GLY A 367 28.36 -8.55 -20.22
CA GLY A 367 29.78 -8.92 -20.06
C GLY A 367 30.66 -7.84 -19.43
N GLU A 368 30.14 -6.67 -19.12
CA GLU A 368 30.85 -5.55 -18.49
C GLU A 368 30.51 -5.46 -17.00
N ASP A 369 31.51 -5.14 -16.18
CA ASP A 369 31.29 -4.85 -14.75
C ASP A 369 31.02 -3.35 -14.56
N ILE A 370 29.87 -3.03 -13.96
CA ILE A 370 29.48 -1.70 -13.53
C ILE A 370 29.79 -1.60 -12.04
N ASP A 371 30.84 -0.86 -11.70
CA ASP A 371 31.23 -0.67 -10.30
C ASP A 371 30.25 0.22 -9.55
N LEU A 372 29.89 -0.20 -8.34
CA LEU A 372 28.95 0.47 -7.44
C LEU A 372 29.52 0.52 -6.02
N ASP A 373 29.20 1.58 -5.31
CA ASP A 373 29.47 1.72 -3.86
C ASP A 373 28.19 1.45 -3.05
N ILE A 374 27.02 1.76 -3.64
CA ILE A 374 25.70 1.56 -3.04
C ILE A 374 24.77 0.89 -4.06
N LEU A 375 24.00 -0.10 -3.61
CA LEU A 375 22.98 -0.77 -4.39
C LEU A 375 21.61 -0.66 -3.71
N VAL A 376 20.65 -0.03 -4.40
CA VAL A 376 19.29 0.18 -3.91
C VAL A 376 18.34 -0.74 -4.65
N TYR A 377 17.68 -1.63 -3.93
CA TYR A 377 16.60 -2.46 -4.46
C TYR A 377 15.25 -1.73 -4.29
N ALA A 378 14.72 -1.23 -5.37
CA ALA A 378 13.37 -0.66 -5.48
C ALA A 378 12.42 -1.67 -6.17
N THR A 379 12.52 -2.91 -5.77
CA THR A 379 11.94 -4.09 -6.45
C THR A 379 10.55 -4.47 -5.93
N GLY A 380 9.96 -3.64 -5.09
CA GLY A 380 8.57 -3.69 -4.67
C GLY A 380 8.26 -4.76 -3.62
N PHE A 381 6.99 -5.19 -3.63
CA PHE A 381 6.41 -6.00 -2.56
C PHE A 381 5.62 -7.18 -3.13
N ASP A 382 5.52 -8.26 -2.37
CA ASP A 382 4.41 -9.21 -2.49
C ASP A 382 3.21 -8.60 -1.78
N ALA A 383 2.42 -7.84 -2.54
CA ALA A 383 1.39 -7.00 -1.99
C ALA A 383 0.15 -7.79 -1.55
N VAL A 384 -0.57 -7.26 -0.58
CA VAL A 384 -1.85 -7.73 -0.04
C VAL A 384 -1.72 -9.06 0.72
N THR A 385 -1.31 -10.14 0.06
CA THR A 385 -1.22 -11.49 0.66
C THR A 385 0.16 -11.81 1.22
N GLY A 386 1.21 -11.12 0.77
CA GLY A 386 2.59 -11.44 1.15
C GLY A 386 2.87 -11.29 2.64
N GLY A 387 2.21 -10.34 3.34
CA GLY A 387 2.31 -10.23 4.80
C GLY A 387 1.78 -11.46 5.52
N TYR A 388 0.68 -12.02 5.02
CA TYR A 388 0.09 -13.25 5.56
C TYR A 388 0.96 -14.48 5.29
N ASP A 389 1.65 -14.54 4.14
CA ASP A 389 2.57 -15.64 3.81
C ASP A 389 3.80 -15.72 4.72
N LYS A 390 4.08 -14.64 5.47
CA LYS A 390 5.19 -14.59 6.44
C LYS A 390 4.85 -15.14 7.82
N ILE A 391 3.57 -15.42 8.07
CA ILE A 391 3.05 -15.96 9.34
C ILE A 391 2.39 -17.31 9.03
N ASP A 392 2.77 -18.38 9.74
CA ASP A 392 2.10 -19.70 9.64
C ASP A 392 0.76 -19.65 10.37
N ILE A 393 -0.30 -19.21 9.66
CA ILE A 393 -1.65 -19.07 10.23
C ILE A 393 -2.42 -20.36 10.00
N LYS A 394 -2.76 -21.05 11.10
CA LYS A 394 -3.55 -22.29 11.13
C LYS A 394 -4.89 -22.05 11.82
N GLY A 395 -5.95 -22.12 11.04
CA GLY A 395 -7.34 -22.03 11.49
C GLY A 395 -7.90 -23.33 12.07
N SER A 396 -9.22 -23.43 12.08
CA SER A 396 -9.93 -24.61 12.55
C SER A 396 -9.47 -25.88 11.85
N ARG A 397 -9.29 -26.96 12.62
CA ARG A 397 -8.81 -28.27 12.15
C ARG A 397 -7.44 -28.22 11.44
N GLY A 398 -6.62 -27.22 11.77
CA GLY A 398 -5.29 -27.06 11.21
C GLY A 398 -5.26 -26.56 9.75
N ARG A 399 -6.35 -26.01 9.21
CA ARG A 399 -6.38 -25.39 7.86
C ARG A 399 -5.32 -24.30 7.75
N SER A 400 -4.49 -24.35 6.73
CA SER A 400 -3.41 -23.39 6.52
C SER A 400 -3.86 -22.27 5.57
N LEU A 401 -3.89 -21.03 6.06
CA LEU A 401 -4.25 -19.87 5.26
C LEU A 401 -3.30 -19.67 4.06
N LYS A 402 -2.02 -19.90 4.28
CA LYS A 402 -0.98 -19.78 3.25
C LYS A 402 -1.16 -20.80 2.13
N GLU A 403 -1.51 -22.05 2.45
CA GLU A 403 -1.73 -23.09 1.45
C GLU A 403 -2.97 -22.80 0.64
N GLU A 404 -4.08 -22.42 1.28
CA GLU A 404 -5.32 -22.05 0.59
C GLU A 404 -5.13 -20.86 -0.37
N TRP A 405 -4.38 -19.83 0.05
CA TRP A 405 -4.17 -18.64 -0.79
C TRP A 405 -3.04 -18.79 -1.82
N ARG A 406 -2.26 -19.87 -1.77
CA ARG A 406 -1.24 -20.18 -2.78
C ARG A 406 -1.84 -20.85 -4.00
N GLU A 407 -2.73 -21.80 -3.78
CA GLU A 407 -3.34 -22.62 -4.83
C GLU A 407 -4.50 -21.90 -5.52
N ASP A 408 -5.36 -21.25 -4.72
CA ASP A 408 -6.52 -20.49 -5.18
C ASP A 408 -6.36 -18.97 -4.90
N PRO A 409 -7.12 -18.11 -5.60
CA PRO A 409 -7.28 -16.72 -5.17
C PRO A 409 -7.76 -16.67 -3.72
N PRO A 410 -7.37 -15.63 -2.94
CA PRO A 410 -7.88 -15.46 -1.59
C PRO A 410 -9.40 -15.53 -1.55
N LYS A 411 -9.95 -16.21 -0.54
CA LYS A 411 -11.40 -16.29 -0.29
C LYS A 411 -11.69 -15.60 1.02
N THR A 412 -12.38 -14.47 0.99
CA THR A 412 -12.73 -13.68 2.16
C THR A 412 -14.17 -13.23 2.06
N PHE A 413 -14.78 -12.86 3.18
CA PHE A 413 -16.01 -12.07 3.18
C PHE A 413 -15.68 -10.63 3.55
N LEU A 414 -16.02 -9.68 2.67
CA LEU A 414 -15.70 -8.25 2.76
C LEU A 414 -14.20 -7.91 2.93
N GLY A 415 -13.30 -8.88 2.73
CA GLY A 415 -11.88 -8.72 3.02
C GLY A 415 -11.55 -8.64 4.52
N VAL A 416 -12.45 -9.04 5.37
CA VAL A 416 -12.40 -8.86 6.83
C VAL A 416 -12.34 -10.18 7.56
N ILE A 417 -13.08 -11.21 7.13
CA ILE A 417 -13.22 -12.49 7.82
C ILE A 417 -13.28 -13.64 6.81
N ASN A 418 -12.87 -14.83 7.22
CA ASN A 418 -12.81 -16.01 6.39
C ASN A 418 -13.71 -17.14 6.92
N ASP A 419 -14.01 -18.11 6.07
CA ASP A 419 -14.47 -19.43 6.44
C ASP A 419 -13.30 -20.28 6.97
N GLY A 420 -13.50 -21.00 8.08
CA GLY A 420 -12.50 -21.91 8.68
C GLY A 420 -11.36 -21.23 9.44
N PHE A 421 -11.41 -19.92 9.62
CA PHE A 421 -10.49 -19.15 10.46
C PHE A 421 -11.27 -18.33 11.49
N PRO A 422 -11.83 -19.00 12.51
CA PRO A 422 -12.71 -18.33 13.46
C PRO A 422 -12.00 -17.20 14.19
N ASN A 423 -12.71 -16.11 14.45
CA ASN A 423 -12.22 -14.96 15.22
C ASN A 423 -10.96 -14.30 14.62
N LEU A 424 -10.59 -14.62 13.36
CA LEU A 424 -9.56 -13.92 12.62
C LEU A 424 -10.20 -12.72 11.92
N LEU A 425 -9.89 -11.52 12.39
CA LEU A 425 -10.37 -10.26 11.81
C LEU A 425 -9.23 -9.55 11.08
N MET A 426 -9.42 -9.32 9.81
CA MET A 426 -8.41 -8.66 8.97
C MET A 426 -8.71 -7.17 8.82
N VAL A 427 -7.67 -6.34 8.87
CA VAL A 427 -7.75 -4.93 8.46
C VAL A 427 -6.99 -4.78 7.15
N MET A 428 -7.67 -4.30 6.11
CA MET A 428 -7.15 -4.22 4.73
C MET A 428 -6.75 -5.58 4.14
N GLY A 429 -7.49 -6.63 4.45
CA GLY A 429 -7.33 -7.93 3.83
C GLY A 429 -7.60 -7.95 2.31
N PRO A 430 -7.40 -9.10 1.64
CA PRO A 430 -7.78 -9.25 0.24
C PRO A 430 -9.27 -8.96 0.03
N HIS A 431 -9.62 -8.36 -1.12
CA HIS A 431 -10.99 -8.00 -1.50
C HIS A 431 -11.64 -6.85 -0.71
N THR A 432 -10.88 -6.10 0.09
CA THR A 432 -11.34 -4.79 0.56
C THR A 432 -11.32 -3.77 -0.56
N SER A 433 -12.09 -2.68 -0.43
CA SER A 433 -12.02 -1.54 -1.34
C SER A 433 -10.63 -0.89 -1.34
N ARG A 434 -10.29 -0.20 -2.44
CA ARG A 434 -8.99 0.43 -2.67
C ARG A 434 -9.14 1.94 -2.86
N GLY A 435 -8.11 2.69 -2.45
CA GLY A 435 -8.11 4.14 -2.54
C GLY A 435 -7.26 4.77 -1.45
N ASN A 436 -7.76 5.79 -0.79
CA ASN A 436 -7.14 6.43 0.37
C ASN A 436 -7.15 5.46 1.57
N ILE A 437 -6.00 4.87 1.84
CA ILE A 437 -5.85 3.76 2.79
C ILE A 437 -6.29 4.12 4.22
N PRO A 438 -5.92 5.27 4.81
CA PRO A 438 -6.41 5.64 6.14
C PRO A 438 -7.94 5.66 6.26
N ARG A 439 -8.65 6.16 5.24
CA ARG A 439 -10.13 6.20 5.22
C ARG A 439 -10.75 4.80 5.22
N HIS A 440 -10.14 3.88 4.46
CA HIS A 440 -10.58 2.48 4.46
C HIS A 440 -10.26 1.77 5.78
N ILE A 441 -9.11 2.05 6.38
CA ILE A 441 -8.72 1.48 7.67
C ILE A 441 -9.74 1.85 8.76
N GLU A 442 -10.09 3.13 8.89
CA GLU A 442 -11.08 3.55 9.89
C GLU A 442 -12.40 2.78 9.72
N LYS A 443 -12.93 2.71 8.49
CA LYS A 443 -14.17 1.98 8.23
C LYS A 443 -14.10 0.50 8.57
N ILE A 444 -13.00 -0.17 8.22
CA ILE A 444 -12.84 -1.61 8.46
C ILE A 444 -12.64 -1.90 9.95
N VAL A 445 -11.85 -1.08 10.64
CA VAL A 445 -11.68 -1.23 12.09
C VAL A 445 -13.01 -1.00 12.82
N ASP A 446 -13.80 0.01 12.41
CA ASP A 446 -15.13 0.26 12.98
C ASP A 446 -16.07 -0.93 12.77
N PHE A 447 -16.05 -1.53 11.58
CA PHE A 447 -16.82 -2.74 11.30
C PHE A 447 -16.39 -3.90 12.20
N ASN A 448 -15.08 -4.14 12.34
CA ASN A 448 -14.54 -5.20 13.21
C ASN A 448 -14.93 -4.99 14.68
N VAL A 449 -14.79 -3.77 15.18
CA VAL A 449 -15.16 -3.38 16.54
C VAL A 449 -16.67 -3.51 16.76
N GLY A 450 -17.47 -3.13 15.77
CA GLY A 450 -18.92 -3.33 15.79
C GLY A 450 -19.32 -4.82 15.87
N LEU A 451 -18.64 -5.68 15.11
CA LEU A 451 -18.83 -7.13 15.15
C LEU A 451 -18.47 -7.71 16.53
N VAL A 452 -17.31 -7.33 17.07
CA VAL A 452 -16.88 -7.78 18.42
C VAL A 452 -17.87 -7.32 19.49
N ARG A 453 -18.37 -6.08 19.42
CA ARG A 453 -19.42 -5.57 20.31
C ARG A 453 -20.68 -6.42 20.23
N HIS A 454 -21.16 -6.71 19.02
CA HIS A 454 -22.33 -7.56 18.79
C HIS A 454 -22.15 -8.95 19.41
N MET A 455 -20.99 -9.58 19.26
CA MET A 455 -20.69 -10.88 19.85
C MET A 455 -20.76 -10.83 21.39
N ARG A 456 -20.14 -9.83 22.00
CA ARG A 456 -20.16 -9.65 23.47
C ARG A 456 -21.58 -9.45 24.01
N GLU A 457 -22.40 -8.64 23.33
CA GLU A 457 -23.79 -8.39 23.70
C GLU A 457 -24.67 -9.64 23.61
N LYS A 458 -24.34 -10.56 22.69
CA LYS A 458 -25.06 -11.81 22.47
C LYS A 458 -24.46 -13.01 23.20
N GLY A 459 -23.30 -12.86 23.83
CA GLY A 459 -22.59 -13.94 24.51
C GLY A 459 -21.97 -14.99 23.58
N TYR A 460 -21.64 -14.59 22.33
CA TYR A 460 -20.95 -15.46 21.38
C TYR A 460 -19.44 -15.49 21.64
N SER A 461 -18.84 -16.68 21.58
CA SER A 461 -17.39 -16.90 21.73
C SER A 461 -16.67 -17.05 20.38
N ARG A 462 -17.39 -17.39 19.33
CA ARG A 462 -16.82 -17.74 18.01
C ARG A 462 -17.63 -17.12 16.88
N VAL A 463 -16.90 -16.61 15.87
CA VAL A 463 -17.47 -16.11 14.61
C VAL A 463 -16.60 -16.50 13.43
N GLU A 464 -17.22 -16.90 12.34
CA GLU A 464 -16.57 -17.11 11.04
C GLU A 464 -17.52 -16.78 9.90
N ALA A 465 -17.01 -16.56 8.70
CA ALA A 465 -17.86 -16.31 7.54
C ALA A 465 -18.58 -17.62 7.13
N ARG A 466 -19.83 -17.51 6.70
CA ARG A 466 -20.51 -18.65 6.07
C ARG A 466 -19.93 -18.88 4.67
N PRO A 467 -19.67 -20.12 4.23
CA PRO A 467 -19.13 -20.40 2.90
C PRO A 467 -19.91 -19.71 1.77
N ALA A 468 -21.24 -19.70 1.83
CA ALA A 468 -22.09 -19.05 0.84
C ALA A 468 -21.88 -17.51 0.81
N ALA A 469 -21.60 -16.87 1.94
CA ALA A 469 -21.29 -15.44 1.99
C ALA A 469 -19.94 -15.14 1.34
N VAL A 470 -18.95 -15.98 1.54
CA VAL A 470 -17.63 -15.88 0.90
C VAL A 470 -17.75 -16.02 -0.60
N GLU A 471 -18.50 -17.01 -1.09
CA GLU A 471 -18.73 -17.24 -2.52
C GLU A 471 -19.48 -16.07 -3.18
N ASN A 472 -20.53 -15.58 -2.52
CA ASN A 472 -21.28 -14.41 -3.00
C ASN A 472 -20.41 -13.15 -3.06
N TRP A 473 -19.55 -12.94 -2.07
CA TRP A 473 -18.63 -11.82 -2.06
C TRP A 473 -17.60 -11.93 -3.18
N LEU A 474 -17.03 -13.11 -3.38
CA LEU A 474 -16.08 -13.33 -4.47
C LEU A 474 -16.72 -13.08 -5.85
N ALA A 475 -17.98 -13.47 -6.05
CA ALA A 475 -18.72 -13.17 -7.27
C ALA A 475 -18.88 -11.64 -7.47
N GLN A 476 -19.21 -10.88 -6.43
CA GLN A 476 -19.31 -9.42 -6.49
C GLN A 476 -17.94 -8.76 -6.77
N VAL A 477 -16.86 -9.25 -6.17
CA VAL A 477 -15.49 -8.79 -6.41
C VAL A 477 -15.10 -8.99 -7.87
N ASN A 478 -15.40 -10.15 -8.44
CA ASN A 478 -15.11 -10.45 -9.83
C ASN A 478 -15.96 -9.59 -10.79
N ALA A 479 -17.26 -9.47 -10.54
CA ALA A 479 -18.14 -8.61 -11.32
C ALA A 479 -17.70 -7.13 -11.30
N ALA A 480 -17.27 -6.61 -10.14
CA ALA A 480 -16.74 -5.25 -10.02
C ALA A 480 -15.41 -5.03 -10.76
N ASN A 481 -14.70 -6.10 -11.08
CA ASN A 481 -13.45 -6.03 -11.87
C ASN A 481 -13.69 -6.24 -13.38
N GLU A 482 -14.86 -6.71 -13.78
CA GLU A 482 -15.19 -6.96 -15.17
C GLU A 482 -15.16 -5.65 -15.99
N GLY A 483 -14.61 -5.72 -17.20
CA GLY A 483 -14.45 -4.56 -18.08
C GLY A 483 -13.30 -3.60 -17.72
N ARG A 484 -12.67 -3.74 -16.57
CA ARG A 484 -11.54 -2.88 -16.18
C ARG A 484 -10.25 -3.29 -16.91
N LEU A 485 -9.63 -2.32 -17.58
CA LEU A 485 -8.36 -2.55 -18.29
C LEU A 485 -7.24 -2.93 -17.32
N ALA A 486 -7.17 -2.30 -16.14
CA ALA A 486 -6.18 -2.57 -15.12
C ALA A 486 -6.19 -4.03 -14.61
N GLY A 487 -7.35 -4.71 -14.65
CA GLY A 487 -7.47 -6.13 -14.30
C GLY A 487 -6.72 -7.08 -15.23
N LYS A 488 -6.40 -6.63 -16.45
CA LYS A 488 -5.66 -7.40 -17.46
C LYS A 488 -4.14 -7.15 -17.39
N VAL A 489 -3.68 -6.18 -16.61
CA VAL A 489 -2.27 -5.75 -16.58
C VAL A 489 -1.54 -6.43 -15.43
N PRO A 490 -0.43 -7.17 -15.69
CA PRO A 490 0.39 -7.75 -14.65
C PRO A 490 1.00 -6.69 -13.72
N GLY A 491 0.84 -6.87 -12.43
CA GLY A 491 1.40 -5.98 -11.41
C GLY A 491 0.97 -6.37 -9.99
N TRP A 492 1.43 -5.63 -9.00
CA TRP A 492 1.12 -5.93 -7.61
C TRP A 492 -0.40 -5.85 -7.29
N GLN A 493 -1.15 -4.99 -7.99
CA GLN A 493 -2.61 -4.87 -7.83
C GLN A 493 -3.35 -6.12 -8.33
N THR A 494 -2.78 -6.82 -9.29
CA THR A 494 -3.29 -8.08 -9.86
C THR A 494 -2.54 -9.29 -9.33
N GLY A 495 -1.77 -9.14 -8.25
CA GLY A 495 -1.07 -10.22 -7.57
C GLY A 495 0.06 -10.86 -8.37
N VAL A 496 0.50 -10.23 -9.46
CA VAL A 496 1.63 -10.71 -10.26
C VAL A 496 2.93 -10.12 -9.73
N ASN A 497 3.85 -10.99 -9.36
CA ASN A 497 5.18 -10.61 -8.91
C ASN A 497 6.23 -11.61 -9.43
N ALA A 498 7.10 -11.17 -10.33
CA ALA A 498 8.14 -12.02 -10.92
C ALA A 498 9.21 -12.47 -9.90
N ASN A 499 9.34 -11.76 -8.79
CA ASN A 499 10.31 -12.07 -7.73
C ASN A 499 9.79 -13.10 -6.71
N VAL A 500 8.53 -13.54 -6.83
CA VAL A 500 7.88 -14.46 -5.88
C VAL A 500 7.37 -15.68 -6.63
N ALA A 501 7.83 -16.86 -6.22
CA ALA A 501 7.37 -18.13 -6.80
C ALA A 501 5.85 -18.31 -6.58
N GLY A 502 5.13 -18.77 -7.61
CA GLY A 502 3.69 -18.96 -7.55
C GLY A 502 2.85 -17.67 -7.76
N ARG A 503 3.49 -16.51 -7.99
CA ARG A 503 2.82 -15.22 -8.21
C ARG A 503 2.89 -14.77 -9.69
N GLN A 504 2.73 -15.68 -10.62
CA GLN A 504 2.81 -15.40 -12.07
C GLN A 504 1.45 -15.26 -12.76
N LYS A 505 0.35 -15.58 -12.07
CA LYS A 505 -1.01 -15.50 -12.61
C LYS A 505 -1.73 -14.25 -12.10
N LEU A 506 -2.57 -13.67 -12.97
CA LEU A 506 -3.47 -12.57 -12.59
C LEU A 506 -4.49 -13.05 -11.54
N ARG A 507 -4.69 -12.27 -10.51
CA ARG A 507 -5.68 -12.50 -9.44
C ARG A 507 -6.36 -11.18 -9.10
N VAL A 508 -7.64 -11.23 -8.77
CA VAL A 508 -8.34 -10.05 -8.24
C VAL A 508 -8.06 -9.98 -6.74
N LEU A 509 -7.36 -8.96 -6.28
CA LEU A 509 -6.96 -8.79 -4.88
C LEU A 509 -7.67 -7.64 -4.16
N GLY A 510 -8.52 -6.89 -4.84
CA GLY A 510 -9.27 -5.77 -4.28
C GLY A 510 -10.68 -5.70 -4.82
N TYR A 511 -11.57 -5.09 -4.06
CA TYR A 511 -12.92 -4.75 -4.52
C TYR A 511 -12.87 -3.40 -5.26
N TYR A 512 -13.28 -3.38 -6.51
CA TYR A 512 -13.23 -2.21 -7.39
C TYR A 512 -14.61 -1.58 -7.68
N GLY A 513 -15.63 -1.99 -6.94
CA GLY A 513 -16.97 -1.37 -7.01
C GLY A 513 -17.08 -0.02 -6.29
N GLY A 514 -15.96 0.50 -5.80
CA GLY A 514 -15.88 1.81 -5.16
C GLY A 514 -16.11 1.80 -3.65
N ALA A 515 -15.52 2.80 -2.98
CA ALA A 515 -15.57 2.92 -1.53
C ALA A 515 -16.98 3.23 -1.00
N VAL A 516 -17.77 3.98 -1.75
CA VAL A 516 -19.17 4.30 -1.38
C VAL A 516 -19.96 2.99 -1.24
N ARG A 517 -19.97 2.17 -2.30
CA ARG A 517 -20.71 0.91 -2.29
C ARG A 517 -20.16 -0.07 -1.24
N TYR A 518 -18.84 -0.11 -1.05
CA TYR A 518 -18.23 -0.96 -0.02
C TYR A 518 -18.69 -0.57 1.39
N ARG A 519 -18.79 0.72 1.69
CA ARG A 519 -19.34 1.19 2.98
C ARG A 519 -20.80 0.81 3.15
N GLU A 520 -21.63 1.04 2.13
CA GLU A 520 -23.04 0.62 2.15
C GLU A 520 -23.17 -0.88 2.47
N LEU A 521 -22.40 -1.73 1.78
CA LEU A 521 -22.41 -3.17 2.02
C LEU A 521 -22.00 -3.55 3.45
N THR A 522 -20.97 -2.91 4.00
CA THR A 522 -20.57 -3.15 5.40
C THR A 522 -21.63 -2.67 6.38
N ASP A 523 -22.31 -1.56 6.10
CA ASP A 523 -23.39 -1.02 6.94
C ASP A 523 -24.64 -1.90 6.85
N GLU A 524 -25.01 -2.38 5.64
CA GLU A 524 -26.12 -3.34 5.43
C GLU A 524 -25.90 -4.64 6.23
N VAL A 525 -24.67 -5.18 6.21
CA VAL A 525 -24.34 -6.40 6.97
C VAL A 525 -24.45 -6.16 8.48
N ALA A 526 -23.93 -5.05 8.98
CA ALA A 526 -24.00 -4.70 10.40
C ALA A 526 -25.46 -4.46 10.84
N ALA A 527 -26.22 -3.68 10.09
CA ALA A 527 -27.65 -3.41 10.36
C ALA A 527 -28.52 -4.68 10.27
N GLY A 528 -28.13 -5.63 9.40
CA GLY A 528 -28.76 -6.96 9.27
C GLY A 528 -28.42 -7.96 10.37
N GLY A 529 -27.63 -7.55 11.39
CA GLY A 529 -27.22 -8.41 12.51
C GLY A 529 -26.20 -9.47 12.09
N TYR A 530 -25.36 -9.17 11.08
CA TYR A 530 -24.27 -10.04 10.59
C TYR A 530 -24.75 -11.45 10.18
N LYS A 531 -25.90 -11.57 9.54
CA LYS A 531 -26.51 -12.87 9.16
C LYS A 531 -25.66 -13.72 8.20
N GLU A 532 -24.70 -13.09 7.50
CA GLU A 532 -23.71 -13.71 6.63
C GLU A 532 -22.63 -14.46 7.41
N LEU A 533 -22.58 -14.27 8.74
CA LEU A 533 -21.62 -14.90 9.63
C LEU A 533 -22.29 -16.05 10.40
N ALA A 534 -21.46 -17.02 10.83
CA ALA A 534 -21.84 -18.09 11.73
C ALA A 534 -21.29 -17.78 13.13
N PHE A 535 -22.14 -17.83 14.13
CA PHE A 535 -21.79 -17.57 15.52
C PHE A 535 -21.98 -18.85 16.38
N ARG A 536 -21.16 -18.96 17.41
CA ARG A 536 -21.30 -19.95 18.46
C ARG A 536 -21.17 -19.32 19.84
#